data_ba1c0ce0fa24429f54131e4f7b50a3b1
#
_entry.id   ba1c0ce0fa24429f54131e4f7b50a3b1
#
_cell.length_a   1.000
_cell.length_b   1.000
_cell.length_c   1.000
_cell.angle_alpha   90.00
_cell.angle_beta   90.00
_cell.angle_gamma   90.00
#
_symmetry.space_group_name_H-M   'P 1'
#
loop_
_entity.id
_entity.type
_entity.pdbx_description
1 polymer ?
#
loop_
_entity_poly.entity_id
_entity_poly.type
_entity_poly.pdbx_seq_one_letter_code
_entity_poly.pdbx_strand_id
1 'polypeptide(L)' 'MANHLTPTELADEVDMKRREVIAKCMEMGVPIFNGRIDKTLFVSSLRHLQQHGKQAAA' A
#
# COMPACT_ATOMS: atom_id res chain seq x y z
N MET A 1 1.30 9.95 15.95
CA MET A 1 0.01 9.58 15.39
C MET A 1 0.13 8.32 14.60
N ALA A 2 -0.69 7.40 14.91
CA ALA A 2 -0.64 6.10 14.25
C ALA A 2 -1.33 6.20 12.89
N ASN A 3 -0.60 5.88 11.85
CA ASN A 3 -1.15 5.79 10.50
C ASN A 3 -1.43 4.34 10.13
N HIS A 4 -1.77 3.57 11.16
CA HIS A 4 -2.02 2.14 10.97
C HIS A 4 -3.51 1.92 10.75
N LEU A 5 -3.85 1.43 9.58
CA LEU A 5 -5.23 1.18 9.17
C LEU A 5 -5.41 -0.29 8.83
N THR A 6 -6.64 -0.77 9.01
CA THR A 6 -6.96 -2.11 8.53
C THR A 6 -6.94 -2.09 7.00
N PRO A 7 -6.78 -3.26 6.36
CA PRO A 7 -6.79 -3.29 4.89
C PRO A 7 -8.04 -2.66 4.29
N THR A 8 -9.20 -2.85 4.94
CA THR A 8 -10.44 -2.25 4.46
C THR A 8 -10.41 -0.74 4.55
N GLU A 9 -9.93 -0.21 5.68
CA GLU A 9 -9.82 1.23 5.85
C GLU A 9 -8.82 1.84 4.89
N LEU A 10 -7.68 1.18 4.72
CA LEU A 10 -6.65 1.67 3.81
C LEU A 10 -7.13 1.64 2.37
N ALA A 11 -7.84 0.58 1.99
CA ALA A 11 -8.40 0.46 0.64
C ALA A 11 -9.33 1.62 0.34
N ASP A 12 -10.14 1.99 1.32
CA ASP A 12 -11.06 3.11 1.18
C ASP A 12 -10.30 4.44 1.02
N GLU A 13 -9.22 4.59 1.77
CA GLU A 13 -8.41 5.81 1.72
C GLU A 13 -7.68 5.97 0.40
N VAL A 14 -7.19 4.88 -0.17
CA VAL A 14 -6.40 4.94 -1.40
C VAL A 14 -7.21 4.57 -2.64
N ASP A 15 -8.52 4.44 -2.48
CA ASP A 15 -9.43 4.15 -3.59
C ASP A 15 -9.05 2.86 -4.32
N MET A 16 -8.79 1.82 -3.54
CA MET A 16 -8.43 0.51 -4.06
C MET A 16 -9.31 -0.55 -3.41
N LYS A 17 -9.28 -1.74 -3.95
CA LYS A 17 -9.99 -2.85 -3.34
C LYS A 17 -9.15 -3.47 -2.23
N ARG A 18 -9.82 -4.03 -1.22
CA ARG A 18 -9.12 -4.64 -0.10
C ARG A 18 -8.09 -5.66 -0.55
N ARG A 19 -8.47 -6.52 -1.49
CA ARG A 19 -7.56 -7.55 -2.00
C ARG A 19 -6.35 -6.95 -2.69
N GLU A 20 -6.53 -5.82 -3.36
CA GLU A 20 -5.45 -5.14 -4.05
C GLU A 20 -4.47 -4.54 -3.05
N VAL A 21 -4.99 -3.99 -1.96
CA VAL A 21 -4.13 -3.44 -0.91
C VAL A 21 -3.25 -4.54 -0.33
N ILE A 22 -3.84 -5.69 -0.03
CA ILE A 22 -3.09 -6.80 0.53
C ILE A 22 -2.05 -7.32 -0.46
N ALA A 23 -2.44 -7.46 -1.72
CA ALA A 23 -1.52 -7.91 -2.76
C ALA A 23 -0.36 -6.95 -2.93
N LYS A 24 -0.63 -5.65 -2.89
CA LYS A 24 0.42 -4.64 -3.02
C LYS A 24 1.35 -4.65 -1.82
N CYS A 25 0.82 -4.88 -0.63
CA CYS A 25 1.65 -4.99 0.55
C CYS A 25 2.67 -6.13 0.40
N MET A 26 2.21 -7.25 -0.11
CA MET A 26 3.10 -8.39 -0.33
C MET A 26 4.12 -8.10 -1.42
N GLU A 27 3.68 -7.46 -2.48
CA GLU A 27 4.54 -7.12 -3.61
C GLU A 27 5.61 -6.11 -3.24
N MET A 28 5.23 -5.11 -2.46
CA MET A 28 6.14 -4.04 -2.07
C MET A 28 6.90 -4.32 -0.79
N GLY A 29 6.56 -5.40 -0.10
CA GLY A 29 7.21 -5.73 1.16
C GLY A 29 6.78 -4.86 2.32
N VAL A 30 5.58 -4.29 2.25
CA VAL A 30 5.04 -3.48 3.34
C VAL A 30 4.55 -4.42 4.44
N PRO A 31 5.09 -4.30 5.66
CA PRO A 31 4.68 -5.19 6.75
C PRO A 31 3.28 -4.90 7.25
N ILE A 32 2.60 -5.95 7.68
CA ILE A 32 1.27 -5.85 8.26
C ILE A 32 1.37 -6.29 9.72
N PHE A 33 1.12 -5.35 10.62
CA PHE A 33 1.20 -5.63 12.06
C PHE A 33 -0.20 -5.67 12.67
N ASN A 34 -0.51 -6.78 13.33
CA ASN A 34 -1.80 -6.96 13.99
C ASN A 34 -2.97 -6.68 13.05
N GLY A 35 -2.81 -7.07 11.79
CA GLY A 35 -3.84 -6.85 10.79
C GLY A 35 -3.99 -5.41 10.36
N ARG A 36 -2.97 -4.59 10.60
CA ARG A 36 -3.00 -3.17 10.22
C ARG A 36 -1.76 -2.81 9.41
N ILE A 37 -1.94 -1.86 8.53
CA ILE A 37 -0.90 -1.46 7.60
C ILE A 37 -0.57 0.02 7.82
N ASP A 38 0.72 0.34 7.79
CA ASP A 38 1.17 1.72 7.90
C ASP A 38 0.82 2.45 6.60
N LYS A 39 -0.13 3.39 6.70
CA LYS A 39 -0.60 4.13 5.53
C LYS A 39 0.54 4.90 4.87
N THR A 40 1.34 5.58 5.65
CA THR A 40 2.43 6.39 5.12
C THR A 40 3.40 5.52 4.31
N LEU A 41 3.78 4.41 4.88
CA LEU A 41 4.69 3.48 4.21
C LEU A 41 4.06 2.89 2.96
N PHE A 42 2.78 2.54 3.03
CA PHE A 42 2.07 1.97 1.88
C PHE A 42 2.01 2.98 0.73
N VAL A 43 1.60 4.21 1.03
CA VAL A 43 1.46 5.25 0.01
C VAL A 43 2.82 5.59 -0.60
N SER A 44 3.85 5.72 0.22
CA SER A 44 5.20 5.97 -0.24
C SER A 44 5.69 4.88 -1.17
N SER A 45 5.50 3.64 -0.76
CA SER A 45 5.93 2.49 -1.55
C SER A 45 5.15 2.39 -2.85
N LEU A 46 3.85 2.64 -2.79
CA LEU A 46 3.01 2.60 -3.97
C LEU A 46 3.43 3.65 -4.99
N ARG A 47 3.71 4.85 -4.52
CA ARG A 47 4.16 5.95 -5.38
C ARG A 47 5.50 5.61 -6.03
N HIS A 48 6.39 5.05 -5.26
CA HIS A 48 7.71 4.64 -5.75
C HIS A 48 7.56 3.56 -6.83
N LEU A 49 6.70 2.58 -6.59
CA LEU A 49 6.44 1.50 -7.53
C LEU A 49 5.88 2.04 -8.84
N GLN A 50 4.94 2.97 -8.77
CA GLN A 50 4.33 3.55 -9.95
C GLN A 50 5.34 4.32 -10.79
N GLN A 51 6.22 5.06 -10.14
CA GLN A 51 7.26 5.80 -10.85
C GLN A 51 8.23 4.85 -11.54
N HIS A 52 8.61 3.79 -10.84
CA HIS A 52 9.51 2.79 -11.43
C HIS A 52 8.83 2.06 -12.57
N GLY A 53 7.56 1.80 -12.44
CA GLY A 53 6.80 1.15 -13.49
C GLY A 53 6.80 1.96 -14.78
N LYS A 54 6.64 3.26 -14.65
CA LYS A 54 6.66 4.15 -15.80
C LYS A 54 8.02 4.17 -16.47
N GLN A 55 9.08 4.22 -15.68
CA GLN A 55 10.42 4.22 -16.20
C GLN A 55 10.74 2.91 -16.90
N ALA A 56 10.29 1.82 -16.33
CA ALA A 56 10.51 0.51 -16.93
C ALA A 56 9.78 0.38 -18.27
N ALA A 57 8.64 1.01 -18.39
CA ALA A 57 7.87 0.97 -19.62
C ALA A 57 8.51 1.79 -20.73
N ALA A 58 9.27 2.79 -20.35
CA ALA A 58 9.97 3.59 -21.33
C ALA A 58 11.17 2.84 -21.87
#